data_96d69846cb6640b422de65f9cbb40b4b
#
_entry.id   96d69846cb6640b422de65f9cbb40b4b
#
_cell.length_a   1.000
_cell.length_b   1.000
_cell.length_c   1.000
_cell.angle_alpha   90.00
_cell.angle_beta   90.00
_cell.angle_gamma   90.00
#
_symmetry.space_group_name_H-M   'P 1'
#
loop_
_entity.id
_entity.type
_entity.pdbx_description
1 polymer ?
#
loop_
_entity_poly.entity_id
_entity_poly.type
_entity_poly.pdbx_seq_one_letter_code
_entity_poly.pdbx_strand_id
1 'polypeptide(L)'
;MEQENKELLEKRAEYNRLFKAQDYFYVRAASRANLSEAAFWILYSICDSDTAWTQSALCKEWYYSKQTINSAVKKLEKMDFVELKMESGTGNRKVIVLTESGHRYCEEEIMPLIQAELDALAAFSEEERELLLSLMRRQ
;
A
#
# COMPACT_ATOMS: atom_id res chain seq x y z
N MET A 1 -0.37 -23.46 32.55
CA MET A 1 0.78 -23.09 31.67
C MET A 1 0.78 -23.83 30.35
N GLU A 2 0.78 -25.15 30.35
CA GLU A 2 0.85 -25.94 29.11
C GLU A 2 -0.39 -25.79 28.24
N GLN A 3 -1.58 -25.79 28.84
CA GLN A 3 -2.87 -25.57 28.15
C GLN A 3 -2.99 -24.15 27.62
N GLU A 4 -2.58 -23.15 28.40
CA GLU A 4 -2.59 -21.74 28.03
C GLU A 4 -1.66 -21.46 26.86
N ASN A 5 -0.48 -22.10 26.85
CA ASN A 5 0.48 -21.98 25.77
C ASN A 5 -0.05 -22.61 24.47
N LYS A 6 -0.75 -23.74 24.57
CA LYS A 6 -1.39 -24.38 23.42
C LYS A 6 -2.46 -23.50 22.79
N GLU A 7 -3.33 -22.91 23.60
CA GLU A 7 -4.36 -21.98 23.12
C GLU A 7 -3.75 -20.76 22.40
N LEU A 8 -2.69 -20.20 22.97
CA LEU A 8 -2.01 -19.05 22.36
C LEU A 8 -1.37 -19.41 21.01
N LEU A 9 -0.81 -20.62 20.87
CA LEU A 9 -0.28 -21.10 19.60
C LEU A 9 -1.38 -21.26 18.54
N GLU A 10 -2.55 -21.75 18.91
CA GLU A 10 -3.70 -21.87 18.02
C GLU A 10 -4.18 -20.49 17.56
N LYS A 11 -4.29 -19.53 18.46
CA LYS A 11 -4.64 -18.14 18.15
C LYS A 11 -3.63 -17.48 17.22
N ARG A 12 -2.34 -17.71 17.46
CA ARG A 12 -1.28 -17.23 16.59
C ARG A 12 -1.40 -17.81 15.17
N ALA A 13 -1.70 -19.10 15.05
CA ALA A 13 -1.87 -19.73 13.75
C ALA A 13 -3.05 -19.13 12.98
N GLU A 14 -4.16 -18.88 13.65
CA GLU A 14 -5.33 -18.19 13.06
C GLU A 14 -4.99 -16.76 12.65
N TYR A 15 -4.35 -16.00 13.52
CA TYR A 15 -3.88 -14.64 13.23
C TYR A 15 -3.04 -14.61 11.94
N ASN A 16 -2.09 -15.52 11.82
CA ASN A 16 -1.24 -15.60 10.64
C ASN A 16 -2.03 -15.95 9.37
N ARG A 17 -3.01 -16.84 9.46
CA ARG A 17 -3.87 -17.18 8.31
C ARG A 17 -4.68 -15.98 7.84
N LEU A 18 -5.26 -15.24 8.77
CA LEU A 18 -6.06 -14.05 8.46
C LEU A 18 -5.21 -12.96 7.82
N PHE A 19 -4.01 -12.74 8.35
CA PHE A 19 -3.05 -11.79 7.80
C PHE A 19 -2.65 -12.14 6.37
N LYS A 20 -2.33 -13.41 6.11
CA LYS A 20 -1.96 -13.89 4.78
C LYS A 20 -3.12 -13.78 3.78
N ALA A 21 -4.34 -14.02 4.22
CA ALA A 21 -5.53 -13.88 3.38
C ALA A 21 -5.73 -12.43 2.93
N GLN A 22 -5.52 -11.47 3.83
CA GLN A 22 -5.55 -10.05 3.52
C GLN A 22 -4.45 -9.66 2.53
N ASP A 23 -3.23 -10.08 2.80
CA ASP A 23 -2.08 -9.78 1.94
C ASP A 23 -2.28 -10.34 0.52
N TYR A 24 -2.80 -11.55 0.42
CA TYR A 24 -3.07 -12.20 -0.87
C TYR A 24 -4.01 -11.41 -1.77
N PHE A 25 -4.95 -10.69 -1.20
CA PHE A 25 -5.86 -9.82 -1.96
C PHE A 25 -5.09 -8.76 -2.76
N TYR A 26 -4.09 -8.14 -2.15
CA TYR A 26 -3.24 -7.13 -2.80
C TYR A 26 -2.25 -7.75 -3.78
N VAL A 27 -1.69 -8.89 -3.45
CA VAL A 27 -0.83 -9.65 -4.37
C VAL A 27 -1.57 -9.98 -5.67
N ARG A 28 -2.83 -10.40 -5.57
CA ARG A 28 -3.66 -10.66 -6.75
C ARG A 28 -3.95 -9.39 -7.56
N ALA A 29 -4.23 -8.28 -6.89
CA ALA A 29 -4.47 -7.02 -7.56
C ALA A 29 -3.24 -6.57 -8.37
N ALA A 30 -2.05 -6.64 -7.78
CA ALA A 30 -0.79 -6.33 -8.46
C ALA A 30 -0.55 -7.27 -9.66
N SER A 31 -0.78 -8.56 -9.48
CA SER A 31 -0.59 -9.57 -10.53
C SER A 31 -1.51 -9.36 -11.73
N ARG A 32 -2.77 -9.01 -11.51
CA ARG A 32 -3.72 -8.69 -12.58
C ARG A 32 -3.26 -7.51 -13.45
N ALA A 33 -2.60 -6.55 -12.83
CA ALA A 33 -2.08 -5.37 -13.51
C ALA A 33 -0.70 -5.62 -14.15
N ASN A 34 -0.14 -6.82 -14.00
CA ASN A 34 1.23 -7.15 -14.38
C ASN A 34 2.26 -6.21 -13.73
N LEU A 35 2.00 -5.84 -12.47
CA LEU A 35 2.86 -5.00 -11.66
C LEU A 35 3.56 -5.84 -10.59
N SER A 36 4.80 -5.42 -10.24
CA SER A 36 5.41 -5.89 -9.00
C SER A 36 4.64 -5.33 -7.81
N GLU A 37 4.77 -5.94 -6.63
CA GLU A 37 4.15 -5.40 -5.41
C GLU A 37 4.62 -3.96 -5.14
N ALA A 38 5.92 -3.69 -5.31
CA ALA A 38 6.45 -2.35 -5.11
C ALA A 38 5.81 -1.32 -6.05
N ALA A 39 5.68 -1.65 -7.34
CA ALA A 39 5.03 -0.77 -8.31
C ALA A 39 3.56 -0.52 -7.97
N PHE A 40 2.85 -1.56 -7.54
CA PHE A 40 1.47 -1.47 -7.09
C PHE A 40 1.34 -0.51 -5.89
N TRP A 41 2.17 -0.66 -4.86
CA TRP A 41 2.11 0.19 -3.67
C TRP A 41 2.53 1.63 -3.94
N ILE A 42 3.38 1.86 -4.91
CA ILE A 42 3.70 3.23 -5.37
C ILE A 42 2.44 3.90 -5.94
N LEU A 43 1.74 3.24 -6.86
CA LEU A 43 0.49 3.78 -7.42
C LEU A 43 -0.57 3.96 -6.35
N TYR A 44 -0.73 2.98 -5.48
CA TYR A 44 -1.65 3.06 -4.35
C TYR A 44 -1.38 4.30 -3.48
N SER A 45 -0.13 4.54 -3.13
CA SER A 45 0.25 5.70 -2.30
C SER A 45 -0.08 7.03 -2.97
N ILE A 46 0.20 7.13 -4.27
CA ILE A 46 -0.08 8.35 -5.03
C ILE A 46 -1.58 8.58 -5.16
N CYS A 47 -2.37 7.52 -5.37
CA CYS A 47 -3.82 7.61 -5.48
C CYS A 47 -4.51 7.94 -4.16
N ASP A 48 -3.96 7.44 -3.04
CA ASP A 48 -4.57 7.55 -1.71
C ASP A 48 -4.38 8.91 -1.06
N SER A 49 -3.49 9.73 -1.57
CA SER A 49 -3.11 10.97 -0.91
C SER A 49 -2.68 12.05 -1.92
N ASP A 50 -2.98 13.30 -1.61
CA ASP A 50 -2.53 14.47 -2.37
C ASP A 50 -1.07 14.84 -2.03
N THR A 51 -0.41 14.08 -1.19
CA THR A 51 0.99 14.32 -0.81
C THR A 51 1.90 14.13 -2.02
N ALA A 52 2.85 15.03 -2.20
CA ALA A 52 3.89 14.88 -3.20
C ALA A 52 4.88 13.79 -2.77
N TRP A 53 4.91 12.67 -3.49
CA TRP A 53 5.75 11.53 -3.17
C TRP A 53 7.10 11.60 -3.88
N THR A 54 8.17 11.42 -3.10
CA THR A 54 9.52 11.18 -3.59
C THR A 54 9.85 9.70 -3.46
N GLN A 55 10.88 9.23 -4.17
CA GLN A 55 11.35 7.85 -3.99
C GLN A 55 11.81 7.60 -2.55
N SER A 56 12.46 8.56 -1.92
CA SER A 56 12.91 8.47 -0.52
C SER A 56 11.72 8.31 0.46
N ALA A 57 10.65 9.07 0.25
CA ALA A 57 9.45 8.96 1.08
C ALA A 57 8.78 7.59 0.93
N LEU A 58 8.74 7.04 -0.28
CA LEU A 58 8.19 5.71 -0.53
C LEU A 58 9.03 4.60 0.11
N CYS A 59 10.36 4.73 0.11
CA CYS A 59 11.23 3.78 0.82
C CYS A 59 10.92 3.73 2.31
N LYS A 60 10.68 4.87 2.95
CA LYS A 60 10.32 4.96 4.36
C LYS A 60 8.93 4.41 4.65
N GLU A 61 7.97 4.72 3.78
CA GLU A 61 6.58 4.30 3.97
C GLU A 61 6.43 2.78 3.88
N TRP A 62 7.06 2.16 2.87
CA TRP A 62 6.85 0.76 2.55
C TRP A 62 7.99 -0.15 2.97
N TYR A 63 9.04 0.38 3.58
CA TYR A 63 10.22 -0.38 4.03
C TYR A 63 10.92 -1.12 2.88
N TYR A 64 10.83 -0.59 1.65
CA TYR A 64 11.57 -1.09 0.49
C TYR A 64 12.95 -0.45 0.39
N SER A 65 13.88 -1.19 -0.22
CA SER A 65 15.18 -0.65 -0.55
C SER A 65 15.08 0.43 -1.63
N LYS A 66 16.06 1.31 -1.66
CA LYS A 66 16.19 2.36 -2.67
C LYS A 66 16.22 1.78 -4.10
N GLN A 67 16.92 0.65 -4.28
CA GLN A 67 17.01 -0.04 -5.56
C GLN A 67 15.65 -0.59 -6.00
N THR A 68 14.89 -1.19 -5.11
CA THR A 68 13.56 -1.73 -5.40
C THR A 68 12.60 -0.63 -5.85
N ILE A 69 12.56 0.50 -5.13
CA ILE A 69 11.70 1.64 -5.47
C ILE A 69 12.14 2.25 -6.80
N ASN A 70 13.43 2.46 -7.01
CA ASN A 70 13.94 3.01 -8.27
C ASN A 70 13.57 2.14 -9.48
N SER A 71 13.72 0.83 -9.36
CA SER A 71 13.34 -0.13 -10.42
C SER A 71 11.84 -0.10 -10.71
N ALA A 72 11.03 -0.04 -9.66
CA ALA A 72 9.56 0.02 -9.78
C ALA A 72 9.11 1.32 -10.47
N VAL A 73 9.69 2.45 -10.08
CA VAL A 73 9.39 3.76 -10.69
C VAL A 73 9.75 3.75 -12.18
N LYS A 74 10.92 3.22 -12.56
CA LYS A 74 11.34 3.11 -13.97
C LYS A 74 10.35 2.27 -14.77
N LYS A 75 9.86 1.17 -14.22
CA LYS A 75 8.86 0.34 -14.87
C LYS A 75 7.54 1.10 -15.07
N LEU A 76 7.10 1.84 -14.06
CA LEU A 76 5.90 2.66 -14.16
C LEU A 76 6.03 3.80 -15.18
N GLU A 77 7.22 4.39 -15.31
CA GLU A 77 7.51 5.35 -16.36
C GLU A 77 7.38 4.73 -17.76
N LYS A 78 7.93 3.52 -17.95
CA LYS A 78 7.81 2.77 -19.21
C LYS A 78 6.38 2.42 -19.57
N MET A 79 5.55 2.18 -18.58
CA MET A 79 4.11 1.91 -18.76
C MET A 79 3.31 3.20 -18.99
N ASP A 80 3.95 4.35 -18.94
CA ASP A 80 3.34 5.68 -19.06
C ASP A 80 2.31 5.97 -17.96
N PHE A 81 2.51 5.43 -16.76
CA PHE A 81 1.65 5.70 -15.61
C PHE A 81 2.14 6.84 -14.74
N VAL A 82 3.46 7.05 -14.69
CA VAL A 82 4.05 8.12 -13.88
C VAL A 82 5.15 8.83 -14.66
N GLU A 83 5.46 10.05 -14.22
CA GLU A 83 6.63 10.79 -14.63
C GLU A 83 7.27 11.46 -13.42
N LEU A 84 8.57 11.73 -13.51
CA LEU A 84 9.31 12.45 -12.48
C LEU A 84 9.36 13.91 -12.85
N LYS A 85 8.96 14.79 -11.93
CA LYS A 85 9.03 16.24 -12.10
C LYS A 85 9.85 16.88 -11.00
N MET A 86 10.61 17.90 -11.37
CA MET A 86 11.33 18.72 -10.39
C MET A 86 10.32 19.55 -9.59
N GLU A 87 10.44 19.50 -8.27
CA GLU A 87 9.62 20.31 -7.40
C GLU A 87 10.13 21.75 -7.35
N SER A 88 9.24 22.72 -7.61
CA SER A 88 9.58 24.15 -7.58
C SER A 88 10.07 24.59 -6.20
N GLY A 89 11.22 25.30 -6.17
CA GLY A 89 11.73 25.93 -4.94
C GLY A 89 12.47 25.01 -3.99
N THR A 90 12.65 23.72 -4.31
CA THR A 90 13.30 22.74 -3.43
C THR A 90 14.60 22.15 -3.99
N GLY A 91 15.23 22.83 -4.97
CA GLY A 91 16.47 22.37 -5.58
C GLY A 91 16.28 21.17 -6.52
N ASN A 92 17.00 20.07 -6.28
CA ASN A 92 16.99 18.89 -7.13
C ASN A 92 15.98 17.80 -6.69
N ARG A 93 15.01 18.14 -5.89
CA ARG A 93 14.02 17.17 -5.42
C ARG A 93 13.05 16.83 -6.54
N LYS A 94 12.96 15.53 -6.87
CA LYS A 94 12.03 15.00 -7.87
C LYS A 94 10.83 14.36 -7.20
N VAL A 95 9.64 14.72 -7.63
CA VAL A 95 8.41 14.11 -7.21
C VAL A 95 7.83 13.22 -8.30
N ILE A 96 7.14 12.17 -7.89
CA ILE A 96 6.49 11.22 -8.78
C ILE A 96 5.07 11.71 -8.99
N VAL A 97 4.69 11.94 -10.23
CA VAL A 97 3.32 12.39 -10.57
C VAL A 97 2.68 11.41 -11.54
N LEU A 98 1.34 11.27 -11.45
CA LEU A 98 0.59 10.45 -12.37
C LEU A 98 0.47 11.16 -13.72
N THR A 99 0.59 10.40 -14.80
CA THR A 99 0.18 10.83 -16.14
C THR A 99 -1.33 10.74 -16.26
N GLU A 100 -1.90 11.19 -17.36
CA GLU A 100 -3.33 11.01 -17.64
C GLU A 100 -3.71 9.52 -17.64
N SER A 101 -2.86 8.68 -18.25
CA SER A 101 -3.02 7.23 -18.27
C SER A 101 -2.94 6.63 -16.86
N GLY A 102 -2.02 7.12 -16.03
CA GLY A 102 -1.88 6.72 -14.62
C GLY A 102 -3.11 7.11 -13.81
N HIS A 103 -3.66 8.29 -14.01
CA HIS A 103 -4.91 8.72 -13.35
C HIS A 103 -6.07 7.80 -13.69
N ARG A 104 -6.24 7.45 -14.96
CA ARG A 104 -7.31 6.53 -15.38
C ARG A 104 -7.14 5.14 -14.74
N TYR A 105 -5.93 4.62 -14.73
CA TYR A 105 -5.63 3.35 -14.07
C TYR A 105 -5.98 3.38 -12.58
N CYS A 106 -5.61 4.47 -11.90
CA CYS A 106 -5.94 4.65 -10.49
C CYS A 106 -7.45 4.68 -10.23
N GLU A 107 -8.20 5.41 -11.04
CA GLU A 107 -9.65 5.49 -10.91
C GLU A 107 -10.33 4.13 -11.14
N GLU A 108 -9.86 3.38 -12.12
CA GLU A 108 -10.47 2.11 -12.52
C GLU A 108 -10.06 0.94 -11.62
N GLU A 109 -8.81 0.90 -11.16
CA GLU A 109 -8.23 -0.28 -10.50
C GLU A 109 -7.84 -0.06 -9.03
N ILE A 110 -7.38 1.13 -8.66
CA ILE A 110 -6.88 1.41 -7.30
C ILE A 110 -7.99 1.97 -6.42
N MET A 111 -8.72 2.96 -6.88
CA MET A 111 -9.78 3.59 -6.08
C MET A 111 -10.86 2.61 -5.63
N PRO A 112 -11.28 1.61 -6.43
CA PRO A 112 -12.20 0.59 -5.94
C PRO A 112 -11.64 -0.24 -4.77
N LEU A 113 -10.33 -0.49 -4.73
CA LEU A 113 -9.69 -1.18 -3.61
C LEU A 113 -9.73 -0.32 -2.34
N ILE A 114 -9.41 0.94 -2.46
CA ILE A 114 -9.47 1.90 -1.35
C ILE A 114 -10.91 2.01 -0.84
N GLN A 115 -11.89 2.06 -1.74
CA GLN A 115 -13.29 2.08 -1.34
C GLN A 115 -13.70 0.80 -0.59
N ALA A 116 -13.23 -0.36 -1.04
CA ALA A 116 -13.46 -1.63 -0.34
C ALA A 116 -12.86 -1.63 1.07
N GLU A 117 -11.69 -1.05 1.24
CA GLU A 117 -11.06 -0.88 2.57
C GLU A 117 -11.90 0.03 3.48
N LEU A 118 -12.37 1.14 2.93
CA LEU A 118 -13.25 2.07 3.66
C LEU A 118 -14.56 1.38 4.07
N ASP A 119 -15.17 0.63 3.17
CA ASP A 119 -16.41 -0.11 3.43
C ASP A 119 -16.20 -1.16 4.53
N ALA A 120 -15.06 -1.86 4.50
CA ALA A 120 -14.71 -2.85 5.51
C ALA A 120 -14.55 -2.21 6.90
N LEU A 121 -13.88 -1.07 6.98
CA LEU A 121 -13.73 -0.32 8.23
C LEU A 121 -15.06 0.29 8.70
N ALA A 122 -15.87 0.75 7.77
CA ALA A 122 -17.19 1.32 8.09
C ALA A 122 -18.17 0.27 8.63
N ALA A 123 -17.97 -1.01 8.30
CA ALA A 123 -18.78 -2.12 8.82
C ALA A 123 -18.57 -2.36 10.31
N PHE A 124 -17.44 -1.94 10.86
CA PHE A 124 -17.20 -1.96 12.31
C PHE A 124 -17.85 -0.76 12.98
N SER A 125 -18.25 -0.92 14.26
CA SER A 125 -18.63 0.22 15.07
C SER A 125 -17.43 1.13 15.35
N GLU A 126 -17.70 2.37 15.77
CA GLU A 126 -16.63 3.29 16.17
C GLU A 126 -15.73 2.70 17.26
N GLU A 127 -16.34 2.05 18.25
CA GLU A 127 -15.64 1.40 19.35
C GLU A 127 -14.77 0.24 18.86
N GLU A 128 -15.29 -0.57 17.94
CA GLU A 128 -14.53 -1.67 17.33
C GLU A 128 -13.34 -1.16 16.50
N ARG A 129 -13.51 -0.10 15.72
CA ARG A 129 -12.41 0.51 14.96
C ARG A 129 -11.31 1.01 15.89
N GLU A 130 -11.67 1.73 16.96
CA GLU A 130 -10.71 2.23 17.94
C GLU A 130 -9.97 1.10 18.64
N LEU A 131 -10.69 0.03 19.00
CA LEU A 131 -10.08 -1.15 19.61
C LEU A 131 -9.07 -1.81 18.65
N LEU A 132 -9.46 -2.02 17.40
CA LEU A 132 -8.59 -2.60 16.37
C LEU A 132 -7.29 -1.80 16.23
N LEU A 133 -7.39 -0.48 16.05
CA LEU A 133 -6.23 0.39 15.89
C LEU A 133 -5.36 0.41 17.15
N SER A 134 -5.97 0.45 18.32
CA SER A 134 -5.27 0.40 19.60
C SER A 134 -4.45 -0.89 19.76
N LEU A 135 -5.03 -2.03 19.40
CA LEU A 135 -4.34 -3.32 19.44
C LEU A 135 -3.19 -3.39 18.42
N MET A 136 -3.39 -2.88 17.23
CA MET A 136 -2.34 -2.82 16.19
C MET A 136 -1.16 -1.93 16.61
N ARG A 137 -1.42 -0.79 17.25
CA ARG A 137 -0.36 0.11 17.75
C ARG A 137 0.50 -0.54 18.83
N ARG A 138 -0.01 -1.53 19.54
CA ARG A 138 0.72 -2.24 20.61
C ARG A 138 1.69 -3.28 20.08
N GLN A 139 1.61 -3.66 18.83
CA GLN A 139 2.56 -4.56 18.20
C GLN A 139 3.83 -3.80 17.83
#